data_c1fae83b86365b543d96fc980598f824
#
_entry.id   c1fae83b86365b543d96fc980598f824
#
_cell.length_a   1.000
_cell.length_b   1.000
_cell.length_c   1.000
_cell.angle_alpha   90.00
_cell.angle_beta   90.00
_cell.angle_gamma   90.00
#
_symmetry.space_group_name_H-M   'P 1'
#
loop_
_entity.id
_entity.type
_entity.pdbx_description
1 polymer ?
#
loop_
_entity_poly.entity_id
_entity_poly.type
_entity_poly.pdbx_seq_one_letter_code
_entity_poly.pdbx_strand_id
1 'polypeptide(L)'
;MKMNKNADYGNWVPAAMIRMQWMATGVLSVVSIILLVFLKTKIPGIILSVVSLAALAMTVYMQRCRILFDFNGGGVMGAIHQFLVDHFIWEKEREGRIIDIGCGAAALSNRMLKTFPNIHVTGIDFWGAEWSYAKEQCEKNAVAEGVSGRALFQKGDAAKLDFADETFDGAVSNFVFHEVRSVSDKRYVVKEALRVVKKGGSFAFQDMFGQKALYGDMNAFCEELKSSGIVSEIYYIPNIEKLDFVPNFVTAPWMIKDAGLIFGIK
;
A
#
# COMPACT_ATOMS: atom_id res chain seq x y z
N MET A 1 14.71 5.29 -6.99
CA MET A 1 15.69 4.19 -6.77
C MET A 1 15.11 2.88 -7.30
N LYS A 2 15.87 2.07 -8.06
CA LYS A 2 15.40 0.76 -8.54
C LYS A 2 15.56 -0.31 -7.46
N MET A 3 14.54 -1.15 -7.31
CA MET A 3 14.58 -2.34 -6.46
C MET A 3 15.22 -3.51 -7.21
N ASN A 4 15.72 -4.50 -6.47
CA ASN A 4 16.36 -5.67 -7.06
C ASN A 4 15.34 -6.54 -7.80
N LYS A 5 15.68 -7.02 -9.01
CA LYS A 5 14.80 -7.87 -9.81
C LYS A 5 14.51 -9.25 -9.19
N ASN A 6 15.36 -9.69 -8.28
CA ASN A 6 15.19 -10.97 -7.57
C ASN A 6 14.30 -10.84 -6.32
N ALA A 7 13.90 -9.62 -5.94
CA ALA A 7 12.95 -9.39 -4.84
C ALA A 7 11.51 -9.52 -5.37
N ASP A 8 10.68 -10.24 -4.63
CA ASP A 8 9.25 -10.39 -4.92
C ASP A 8 8.43 -9.64 -3.86
N TYR A 9 7.91 -8.49 -4.24
CA TYR A 9 7.09 -7.64 -3.38
C TYR A 9 5.58 -7.85 -3.58
N GLY A 10 5.20 -8.86 -4.36
CA GLY A 10 3.81 -9.06 -4.72
C GLY A 10 3.28 -7.97 -5.67
N ASN A 11 1.97 -7.88 -5.72
CA ASN A 11 1.27 -6.87 -6.53
C ASN A 11 -0.15 -6.68 -6.01
N TRP A 12 -0.64 -5.45 -5.97
CA TRP A 12 -2.02 -5.13 -5.56
C TRP A 12 -3.08 -5.83 -6.40
N VAL A 13 -2.76 -6.12 -7.65
CA VAL A 13 -3.63 -6.90 -8.55
C VAL A 13 -3.09 -8.33 -8.62
N PRO A 14 -3.68 -9.31 -7.90
CA PRO A 14 -3.18 -10.67 -7.83
C PRO A 14 -3.18 -11.37 -9.20
N ALA A 15 -2.11 -12.10 -9.52
CA ALA A 15 -2.02 -12.84 -10.78
C ALA A 15 -3.13 -13.90 -10.93
N ALA A 16 -3.55 -14.50 -9.80
CA ALA A 16 -4.65 -15.46 -9.79
C ALA A 16 -5.96 -14.84 -10.26
N MET A 17 -6.26 -13.62 -9.79
CA MET A 17 -7.45 -12.87 -10.20
C MET A 17 -7.44 -12.60 -11.72
N ILE A 18 -6.31 -12.17 -12.28
CA ILE A 18 -6.18 -11.93 -13.71
C ILE A 18 -6.38 -13.21 -14.51
N ARG A 19 -5.78 -14.33 -14.09
CA ARG A 19 -6.01 -15.62 -14.74
C ARG A 19 -7.48 -16.04 -14.73
N MET A 20 -8.16 -15.88 -13.58
CA MET A 20 -9.60 -16.17 -13.47
C MET A 20 -10.43 -15.28 -14.40
N GLN A 21 -10.13 -13.99 -14.49
CA GLN A 21 -10.82 -13.04 -15.37
C GLN A 21 -10.63 -13.44 -16.86
N TRP A 22 -9.42 -13.81 -17.27
CA TRP A 22 -9.17 -14.31 -18.64
C TRP A 22 -9.95 -15.59 -18.95
N MET A 23 -9.98 -16.55 -18.00
CA MET A 23 -10.76 -17.79 -18.16
C MET A 23 -12.26 -17.50 -18.27
N ALA A 24 -12.80 -16.69 -17.37
CA ALA A 24 -14.21 -16.30 -17.38
C ALA A 24 -14.60 -15.59 -18.68
N THR A 25 -13.78 -14.64 -19.13
CA THR A 25 -14.00 -13.92 -20.41
C THR A 25 -13.98 -14.88 -21.59
N GLY A 26 -13.04 -15.83 -21.62
CA GLY A 26 -12.97 -16.85 -22.65
C GLY A 26 -14.22 -17.75 -22.70
N VAL A 27 -14.68 -18.22 -21.55
CA VAL A 27 -15.91 -19.01 -21.44
C VAL A 27 -17.13 -18.23 -21.92
N LEU A 28 -17.30 -16.97 -21.46
CA LEU A 28 -18.40 -16.10 -21.90
C LEU A 28 -18.38 -15.90 -23.42
N SER A 29 -17.19 -15.70 -24.01
CA SER A 29 -17.05 -15.52 -25.45
C SER A 29 -17.46 -16.79 -26.23
N VAL A 30 -17.00 -17.95 -25.81
CA VAL A 30 -17.33 -19.23 -26.45
C VAL A 30 -18.84 -19.52 -26.36
N VAL A 31 -19.43 -19.36 -25.18
CA VAL A 31 -20.88 -19.56 -24.98
C VAL A 31 -21.69 -18.59 -25.83
N SER A 32 -21.28 -17.33 -25.89
CA SER A 32 -21.92 -16.30 -26.74
C SER A 32 -21.92 -16.72 -28.22
N ILE A 33 -20.79 -17.21 -28.75
CA ILE A 33 -20.69 -17.71 -30.15
C ILE A 33 -21.62 -18.89 -30.36
N ILE A 34 -21.63 -19.87 -29.44
CA ILE A 34 -22.52 -21.04 -29.54
C ILE A 34 -23.99 -20.59 -29.59
N LEU A 35 -24.41 -19.66 -28.72
CA LEU A 35 -25.78 -19.14 -28.73
C LEU A 35 -26.10 -18.42 -30.03
N LEU A 36 -25.18 -17.63 -30.58
CA LEU A 36 -25.35 -16.95 -31.86
C LEU A 36 -25.45 -17.91 -33.05
N VAL A 37 -24.73 -19.02 -33.00
CA VAL A 37 -24.72 -20.01 -34.11
C VAL A 37 -25.96 -20.92 -34.04
N PHE A 38 -26.23 -21.51 -32.88
CA PHE A 38 -27.16 -22.63 -32.79
C PHE A 38 -28.59 -22.24 -32.37
N LEU A 39 -28.81 -21.09 -31.69
CA LEU A 39 -30.18 -20.67 -31.34
C LEU A 39 -30.88 -20.01 -32.51
N LYS A 40 -32.18 -20.31 -32.67
CA LYS A 40 -33.05 -19.60 -33.62
C LYS A 40 -33.17 -18.11 -33.29
N THR A 41 -33.41 -17.80 -32.01
CA THR A 41 -33.42 -16.43 -31.49
C THR A 41 -32.01 -16.00 -31.13
N LYS A 42 -31.47 -14.99 -31.80
CA LYS A 42 -30.08 -14.51 -31.59
C LYS A 42 -29.92 -13.58 -30.38
N ILE A 43 -31.04 -13.11 -29.80
CA ILE A 43 -31.03 -12.14 -28.69
C ILE A 43 -30.14 -12.60 -27.51
N PRO A 44 -30.24 -13.82 -26.96
CA PRO A 44 -29.38 -14.24 -25.86
C PRO A 44 -27.90 -14.19 -26.21
N GLY A 45 -27.54 -14.61 -27.43
CA GLY A 45 -26.15 -14.56 -27.88
C GLY A 45 -25.63 -13.12 -28.02
N ILE A 46 -26.46 -12.19 -28.50
CA ILE A 46 -26.09 -10.76 -28.58
C ILE A 46 -25.89 -10.18 -27.20
N ILE A 47 -26.80 -10.43 -26.24
CA ILE A 47 -26.66 -9.94 -24.87
C ILE A 47 -25.37 -10.47 -24.27
N LEU A 48 -25.10 -11.77 -24.39
CA LEU A 48 -23.91 -12.38 -23.82
C LEU A 48 -22.62 -11.88 -24.51
N SER A 49 -22.68 -11.52 -25.81
CA SER A 49 -21.55 -10.86 -26.49
C SER A 49 -21.21 -9.51 -25.89
N VAL A 50 -22.23 -8.68 -25.57
CA VAL A 50 -22.02 -7.38 -24.92
C VAL A 50 -21.39 -7.57 -23.53
N VAL A 51 -21.90 -8.54 -22.76
CA VAL A 51 -21.33 -8.86 -21.43
C VAL A 51 -19.88 -9.35 -21.56
N SER A 52 -19.60 -10.20 -22.55
CA SER A 52 -18.24 -10.71 -22.82
C SER A 52 -17.29 -9.58 -23.22
N LEU A 53 -17.71 -8.62 -24.03
CA LEU A 53 -16.89 -7.46 -24.39
C LEU A 53 -16.62 -6.56 -23.19
N ALA A 54 -17.60 -6.34 -22.32
CA ALA A 54 -17.40 -5.59 -21.07
C ALA A 54 -16.40 -6.32 -20.12
N ALA A 55 -16.55 -7.64 -19.99
CA ALA A 55 -15.62 -8.47 -19.23
C ALA A 55 -14.20 -8.43 -19.81
N LEU A 56 -14.05 -8.48 -21.13
CA LEU A 56 -12.76 -8.33 -21.80
C LEU A 56 -12.13 -6.96 -21.51
N ALA A 57 -12.88 -5.88 -21.65
CA ALA A 57 -12.41 -4.53 -21.37
C ALA A 57 -11.91 -4.40 -19.90
N MET A 58 -12.69 -4.94 -18.93
CA MET A 58 -12.29 -4.96 -17.52
C MET A 58 -11.03 -5.83 -17.30
N THR A 59 -10.93 -6.99 -17.93
CA THR A 59 -9.75 -7.87 -17.82
C THR A 59 -8.49 -7.19 -18.34
N VAL A 60 -8.59 -6.54 -19.50
CA VAL A 60 -7.48 -5.75 -20.08
C VAL A 60 -7.10 -4.59 -19.18
N TYR A 61 -8.09 -3.87 -18.63
CA TYR A 61 -7.88 -2.78 -17.68
C TYR A 61 -7.10 -3.28 -16.45
N MET A 62 -7.58 -4.35 -15.81
CA MET A 62 -6.93 -4.92 -14.61
C MET A 62 -5.53 -5.47 -14.90
N GLN A 63 -5.33 -6.06 -16.08
CA GLN A 63 -4.02 -6.49 -16.54
C GLN A 63 -3.04 -5.31 -16.68
N ARG A 64 -3.50 -4.17 -17.19
CA ARG A 64 -2.69 -2.94 -17.29
C ARG A 64 -2.41 -2.36 -15.91
N CYS A 65 -3.39 -2.32 -15.01
CA CYS A 65 -3.15 -1.92 -13.61
C CYS A 65 -2.09 -2.80 -12.96
N ARG A 66 -2.15 -4.13 -13.14
CA ARG A 66 -1.12 -5.04 -12.62
C ARG A 66 0.28 -4.69 -13.10
N ILE A 67 0.44 -4.37 -14.39
CA ILE A 67 1.74 -3.96 -14.94
C ILE A 67 2.23 -2.64 -14.34
N LEU A 68 1.32 -1.68 -14.14
CA LEU A 68 1.66 -0.38 -13.57
C LEU A 68 2.01 -0.47 -12.09
N PHE A 69 1.35 -1.35 -11.33
CA PHE A 69 1.63 -1.56 -9.90
C PHE A 69 2.83 -2.48 -9.63
N ASP A 70 3.39 -3.10 -10.64
CA ASP A 70 4.60 -3.90 -10.47
C ASP A 70 5.78 -3.03 -10.05
N PHE A 71 6.46 -3.41 -8.97
CA PHE A 71 7.59 -2.64 -8.41
C PHE A 71 8.77 -2.54 -9.37
N ASN A 72 8.94 -3.53 -10.25
CA ASN A 72 10.04 -3.60 -11.21
C ASN A 72 9.63 -3.18 -12.63
N GLY A 73 8.32 -3.24 -12.94
CA GLY A 73 7.77 -2.99 -14.28
C GLY A 73 7.22 -1.58 -14.47
N GLY A 74 6.03 -1.32 -13.90
CA GLY A 74 5.31 -0.06 -14.12
C GLY A 74 5.76 1.13 -13.27
N GLY A 75 6.37 0.86 -12.12
CA GLY A 75 6.98 1.88 -11.27
C GLY A 75 6.04 2.70 -10.39
N VAL A 76 4.71 2.60 -10.53
CA VAL A 76 3.76 3.41 -9.74
C VAL A 76 3.93 3.17 -8.24
N MET A 77 3.94 1.89 -7.79
CA MET A 77 4.14 1.60 -6.36
C MET A 77 5.53 2.04 -5.87
N GLY A 78 6.54 1.89 -6.73
CA GLY A 78 7.88 2.38 -6.44
C GLY A 78 7.93 3.91 -6.28
N ALA A 79 7.19 4.65 -7.10
CA ALA A 79 7.09 6.11 -7.01
C ALA A 79 6.30 6.54 -5.77
N ILE A 80 5.19 5.87 -5.45
CA ILE A 80 4.39 6.10 -4.24
C ILE A 80 5.25 5.92 -2.97
N HIS A 81 6.01 4.82 -2.88
CA HIS A 81 6.93 4.61 -1.76
C HIS A 81 8.05 5.64 -1.72
N GLN A 82 8.58 6.03 -2.89
CA GLN A 82 9.63 7.06 -2.94
C GLN A 82 9.09 8.41 -2.47
N PHE A 83 7.87 8.77 -2.85
CA PHE A 83 7.21 9.99 -2.39
C PHE A 83 7.08 10.02 -0.87
N LEU A 84 6.69 8.91 -0.23
CA LEU A 84 6.68 8.81 1.23
C LEU A 84 8.08 8.98 1.83
N VAL A 85 9.09 8.30 1.28
CA VAL A 85 10.48 8.38 1.75
C VAL A 85 11.06 9.78 1.60
N ASP A 86 10.73 10.48 0.52
CA ASP A 86 11.21 11.86 0.27
C ASP A 86 10.60 12.89 1.25
N HIS A 87 9.44 12.56 1.88
CA HIS A 87 8.80 13.40 2.90
C HIS A 87 9.12 12.95 4.33
N PHE A 88 9.82 11.82 4.52
CA PHE A 88 10.27 11.41 5.84
C PHE A 88 11.40 12.32 6.31
N ILE A 89 11.12 13.15 7.33
CA ILE A 89 12.05 14.18 7.84
C ILE A 89 13.22 13.50 8.56
N TRP A 90 14.27 13.15 7.82
CA TRP A 90 15.40 12.40 8.35
C TRP A 90 16.72 12.79 7.68
N GLU A 91 17.71 13.08 8.48
CA GLU A 91 19.07 13.30 7.95
C GLU A 91 19.65 12.00 7.43
N LYS A 92 20.25 12.03 6.24
CA LYS A 92 20.66 10.82 5.52
C LYS A 92 21.58 9.91 6.32
N GLU A 93 22.52 10.46 7.06
CA GLU A 93 23.53 9.72 7.82
C GLU A 93 23.15 9.54 9.31
N ARG A 94 21.97 10.02 9.72
CA ARG A 94 21.48 9.85 11.11
C ARG A 94 21.22 8.38 11.38
N GLU A 95 21.73 7.91 12.51
CA GLU A 95 21.42 6.58 13.05
C GLU A 95 20.04 6.57 13.70
N GLY A 96 19.34 5.43 13.64
CA GLY A 96 18.06 5.29 14.32
C GLY A 96 17.33 4.00 14.05
N ARG A 97 16.31 3.77 14.85
CA ARG A 97 15.42 2.60 14.75
C ARG A 97 14.06 3.08 14.20
N ILE A 98 13.70 2.56 13.07
CA ILE A 98 12.44 2.91 12.38
C ILE A 98 11.51 1.69 12.43
N ILE A 99 10.22 1.95 12.68
CA ILE A 99 9.19 0.91 12.52
C ILE A 99 8.46 1.12 11.19
N ASP A 100 8.29 0.04 10.42
CA ASP A 100 7.43 -0.03 9.23
C ASP A 100 6.17 -0.82 9.59
N ILE A 101 5.04 -0.11 9.73
CA ILE A 101 3.78 -0.66 10.20
C ILE A 101 2.97 -1.14 9.00
N GLY A 102 2.73 -2.47 8.94
CA GLY A 102 2.12 -3.13 7.79
C GLY A 102 3.12 -3.29 6.64
N CYS A 103 4.28 -3.86 6.94
CA CYS A 103 5.40 -3.93 6.00
C CYS A 103 5.14 -4.83 4.77
N GLY A 104 4.08 -5.66 4.78
CA GLY A 104 3.74 -6.58 3.70
C GLY A 104 4.90 -7.51 3.35
N ALA A 105 5.46 -7.36 2.17
CA ALA A 105 6.67 -8.05 1.69
C ALA A 105 7.95 -7.20 1.83
N ALA A 106 7.96 -6.20 2.73
CA ALA A 106 9.07 -5.32 3.06
C ALA A 106 9.54 -4.36 1.93
N ALA A 107 8.66 -3.99 1.01
CA ALA A 107 9.05 -3.08 -0.07
C ALA A 107 9.43 -1.69 0.44
N LEU A 108 8.64 -1.12 1.36
CA LEU A 108 8.94 0.18 1.98
C LEU A 108 10.13 0.06 2.93
N SER A 109 10.17 -0.98 3.80
CA SER A 109 11.30 -1.26 4.69
C SER A 109 12.63 -1.26 3.95
N ASN A 110 12.72 -2.02 2.85
CA ASN A 110 13.95 -2.14 2.06
C ASN A 110 14.32 -0.83 1.36
N ARG A 111 13.32 -0.05 0.91
CA ARG A 111 13.55 1.28 0.34
C ARG A 111 14.10 2.25 1.37
N MET A 112 13.56 2.27 2.60
CA MET A 112 14.09 3.05 3.73
C MET A 112 15.55 2.69 4.01
N LEU A 113 15.84 1.39 4.16
CA LEU A 113 17.19 0.88 4.44
C LEU A 113 18.23 1.20 3.36
N LYS A 114 17.80 1.27 2.08
CA LYS A 114 18.66 1.67 0.96
C LYS A 114 18.85 3.18 0.86
N THR A 115 17.89 3.96 1.33
CA THR A 115 17.95 5.43 1.30
C THR A 115 18.77 5.97 2.46
N PHE A 116 18.61 5.37 3.65
CA PHE A 116 19.26 5.79 4.89
C PHE A 116 20.20 4.69 5.38
N PRO A 117 21.52 4.85 5.19
CA PRO A 117 22.49 3.75 5.41
C PRO A 117 22.64 3.33 6.88
N ASN A 118 22.32 4.22 7.82
CA ASN A 118 22.60 4.01 9.25
C ASN A 118 21.34 3.68 10.08
N ILE A 119 20.17 3.49 9.43
CA ILE A 119 18.98 3.06 10.17
C ILE A 119 18.88 1.55 10.28
N HIS A 120 18.15 1.09 11.30
CA HIS A 120 17.62 -0.25 11.42
C HIS A 120 16.09 -0.20 11.31
N VAL A 121 15.50 -1.11 10.55
CA VAL A 121 14.05 -1.17 10.36
C VAL A 121 13.47 -2.41 11.01
N THR A 122 12.46 -2.22 11.85
CA THR A 122 11.58 -3.28 12.34
C THR A 122 10.28 -3.22 11.54
N GLY A 123 10.08 -4.16 10.64
CA GLY A 123 8.83 -4.33 9.90
C GLY A 123 7.86 -5.21 10.68
N ILE A 124 6.62 -4.75 10.83
CA ILE A 124 5.55 -5.56 11.41
C ILE A 124 4.40 -5.70 10.43
N ASP A 125 3.75 -6.86 10.43
CA ASP A 125 2.53 -7.10 9.68
C ASP A 125 1.69 -8.18 10.37
N PHE A 126 0.38 -8.18 10.13
CA PHE A 126 -0.51 -9.21 10.64
C PHE A 126 -0.36 -10.51 9.86
N TRP A 127 0.03 -10.45 8.59
CA TRP A 127 0.17 -11.56 7.64
C TRP A 127 -1.05 -12.49 7.65
N GLY A 128 -2.26 -11.90 7.58
CA GLY A 128 -3.52 -12.65 7.52
C GLY A 128 -3.72 -13.35 6.18
N ALA A 129 -4.77 -14.16 6.09
CA ALA A 129 -5.07 -14.97 4.89
C ALA A 129 -5.36 -14.14 3.62
N GLU A 130 -5.76 -12.89 3.75
CA GLU A 130 -6.09 -12.01 2.61
C GLU A 130 -4.85 -11.37 1.98
N TRP A 131 -3.82 -11.12 2.78
CA TRP A 131 -2.53 -10.59 2.36
C TRP A 131 -1.45 -11.60 2.74
N SER A 132 -1.35 -12.70 2.01
CA SER A 132 -0.50 -13.86 2.33
C SER A 132 1.00 -13.60 2.10
N TYR A 133 1.51 -12.49 2.63
CA TYR A 133 2.94 -12.24 2.74
C TYR A 133 3.46 -12.91 4.01
N ALA A 134 4.44 -13.78 3.84
CA ALA A 134 5.07 -14.42 4.98
C ALA A 134 6.33 -13.65 5.39
N LYS A 135 6.68 -13.74 6.69
CA LYS A 135 7.94 -13.20 7.24
C LYS A 135 9.14 -13.62 6.40
N GLU A 136 9.17 -14.89 5.96
CA GLU A 136 10.25 -15.44 5.14
C GLU A 136 10.39 -14.71 3.79
N GLN A 137 9.30 -14.18 3.23
CA GLN A 137 9.38 -13.39 2.00
C GLN A 137 10.05 -12.03 2.27
N CYS A 138 9.77 -11.40 3.41
CA CYS A 138 10.45 -10.18 3.83
C CYS A 138 11.96 -10.39 3.98
N GLU A 139 12.34 -11.47 4.64
CA GLU A 139 13.75 -11.83 4.86
C GLU A 139 14.48 -12.11 3.54
N LYS A 140 13.85 -12.87 2.62
CA LYS A 140 14.38 -13.11 1.26
C LYS A 140 14.57 -11.81 0.49
N ASN A 141 13.59 -10.91 0.55
CA ASN A 141 13.65 -9.62 -0.12
C ASN A 141 14.75 -8.73 0.48
N ALA A 142 14.92 -8.71 1.79
CA ALA A 142 16.00 -7.97 2.45
C ALA A 142 17.39 -8.50 2.05
N VAL A 143 17.55 -9.83 1.92
CA VAL A 143 18.77 -10.45 1.41
C VAL A 143 19.00 -10.04 -0.06
N ALA A 144 17.99 -10.14 -0.92
CA ALA A 144 18.10 -9.77 -2.32
C ALA A 144 18.49 -8.28 -2.51
N GLU A 145 18.02 -7.40 -1.62
CA GLU A 145 18.35 -5.97 -1.63
C GLU A 145 19.67 -5.62 -0.93
N GLY A 146 20.32 -6.61 -0.26
CA GLY A 146 21.59 -6.41 0.44
C GLY A 146 21.47 -5.62 1.76
N VAL A 147 20.32 -5.65 2.41
CA VAL A 147 20.02 -4.88 3.63
C VAL A 147 19.64 -5.75 4.84
N SER A 148 19.69 -7.06 4.73
CA SER A 148 19.23 -8.02 5.75
C SER A 148 19.86 -7.84 7.14
N GLY A 149 21.10 -7.35 7.23
CA GLY A 149 21.78 -7.09 8.51
C GLY A 149 21.16 -5.94 9.33
N ARG A 150 20.25 -5.14 8.73
CA ARG A 150 19.60 -3.99 9.38
C ARG A 150 18.07 -4.08 9.37
N ALA A 151 17.52 -5.22 8.96
CA ALA A 151 16.08 -5.49 8.87
C ALA A 151 15.69 -6.58 9.88
N LEU A 152 14.62 -6.33 10.62
CA LEU A 152 13.94 -7.30 11.47
C LEU A 152 12.46 -7.34 11.09
N PHE A 153 11.89 -8.54 10.95
CA PHE A 153 10.47 -8.69 10.64
C PHE A 153 9.78 -9.56 11.69
N GLN A 154 8.62 -9.12 12.17
CA GLN A 154 7.83 -9.86 13.14
C GLN A 154 6.33 -9.63 12.95
N LYS A 155 5.53 -10.58 13.41
CA LYS A 155 4.08 -10.45 13.43
C LYS A 155 3.67 -9.35 14.40
N GLY A 156 2.68 -8.52 14.00
CA GLY A 156 2.14 -7.46 14.84
C GLY A 156 0.77 -7.01 14.37
N ASP A 157 0.01 -6.39 15.27
CA ASP A 157 -1.28 -5.75 14.99
C ASP A 157 -1.10 -4.23 15.06
N ALA A 158 -1.41 -3.53 13.98
CA ALA A 158 -1.31 -2.07 13.91
C ALA A 158 -2.28 -1.36 14.85
N ALA A 159 -3.37 -2.01 15.27
CA ALA A 159 -4.29 -1.47 16.27
C ALA A 159 -3.75 -1.54 17.70
N LYS A 160 -2.77 -2.40 17.97
CA LYS A 160 -2.17 -2.58 19.29
C LYS A 160 -0.74 -3.07 19.11
N LEU A 161 0.17 -2.12 19.03
CA LEU A 161 1.58 -2.39 18.85
C LEU A 161 2.21 -2.92 20.14
N ASP A 162 2.84 -4.10 20.07
CA ASP A 162 3.51 -4.73 21.22
C ASP A 162 4.91 -4.12 21.44
N PHE A 163 4.91 -2.80 21.62
CA PHE A 163 6.11 -2.02 21.95
C PHE A 163 5.76 -0.96 22.99
N ALA A 164 6.72 -0.66 23.86
CA ALA A 164 6.58 0.45 24.80
C ALA A 164 6.46 1.79 24.06
N ASP A 165 5.91 2.78 24.76
CA ASP A 165 5.90 4.16 24.27
C ASP A 165 7.33 4.62 23.95
N GLU A 166 7.45 5.44 22.92
CA GLU A 166 8.73 6.09 22.56
C GLU A 166 9.89 5.09 22.31
N THR A 167 9.58 3.94 21.68
CA THR A 167 10.58 2.90 21.35
C THR A 167 11.40 3.25 20.12
N PHE A 168 10.80 3.86 19.11
CA PHE A 168 11.41 4.08 17.80
C PHE A 168 11.75 5.55 17.56
N ASP A 169 12.81 5.80 16.81
CA ASP A 169 13.21 7.12 16.38
C ASP A 169 12.36 7.66 15.21
N GLY A 170 11.62 6.76 14.55
CA GLY A 170 10.64 7.13 13.55
C GLY A 170 9.72 5.97 13.15
N ALA A 171 8.66 6.31 12.43
CA ALA A 171 7.67 5.34 11.94
C ALA A 171 7.24 5.66 10.51
N VAL A 172 7.05 4.61 9.71
CA VAL A 172 6.46 4.68 8.38
C VAL A 172 5.33 3.67 8.24
N SER A 173 4.37 3.97 7.37
CA SER A 173 3.29 3.04 6.99
C SER A 173 2.75 3.42 5.62
N ASN A 174 2.40 2.43 4.81
CA ASN A 174 1.88 2.66 3.47
C ASN A 174 0.66 1.79 3.17
N PHE A 175 -0.53 2.40 3.12
CA PHE A 175 -1.82 1.77 2.81
C PHE A 175 -2.19 0.59 3.71
N VAL A 176 -2.12 0.78 5.02
CA VAL A 176 -2.36 -0.26 6.04
C VAL A 176 -3.50 0.08 6.99
N PHE A 177 -3.57 1.31 7.45
CA PHE A 177 -4.47 1.66 8.56
C PHE A 177 -5.94 1.46 8.22
N HIS A 178 -6.36 1.68 6.96
CA HIS A 178 -7.72 1.44 6.51
C HIS A 178 -8.11 -0.05 6.55
N GLU A 179 -7.14 -0.98 6.46
CA GLU A 179 -7.36 -2.43 6.50
C GLU A 179 -7.54 -3.00 7.91
N VAL A 180 -7.24 -2.24 8.96
CA VAL A 180 -7.34 -2.69 10.35
C VAL A 180 -8.80 -2.84 10.77
N ARG A 181 -9.32 -4.07 10.73
CA ARG A 181 -10.76 -4.35 10.94
C ARG A 181 -11.21 -4.26 12.39
N SER A 182 -10.31 -4.42 13.34
CA SER A 182 -10.60 -4.39 14.78
C SER A 182 -11.02 -3.01 15.30
N VAL A 183 -10.77 -1.94 14.52
CA VAL A 183 -11.04 -0.55 14.91
C VAL A 183 -11.81 0.15 13.79
N SER A 184 -12.96 0.75 14.10
CA SER A 184 -13.77 1.49 13.14
C SER A 184 -13.20 2.88 12.84
N ASP A 185 -12.81 3.63 13.85
CA ASP A 185 -12.16 4.95 13.72
C ASP A 185 -10.65 4.78 13.53
N LYS A 186 -10.18 4.95 12.31
CA LYS A 186 -8.78 4.73 11.94
C LYS A 186 -7.82 5.78 12.50
N ARG A 187 -8.32 6.90 13.02
CA ARG A 187 -7.52 7.88 13.75
C ARG A 187 -6.87 7.28 15.00
N TYR A 188 -7.53 6.28 15.59
CA TYR A 188 -6.94 5.51 16.70
C TYR A 188 -5.65 4.79 16.26
N VAL A 189 -5.64 4.16 15.08
CA VAL A 189 -4.45 3.45 14.56
C VAL A 189 -3.30 4.43 14.30
N VAL A 190 -3.60 5.62 13.79
CA VAL A 190 -2.60 6.70 13.63
C VAL A 190 -2.00 7.11 14.98
N LYS A 191 -2.85 7.30 16.01
CA LYS A 191 -2.38 7.66 17.36
C LYS A 191 -1.54 6.53 17.97
N GLU A 192 -1.92 5.28 17.75
CA GLU A 192 -1.14 4.12 18.20
C GLU A 192 0.23 4.03 17.51
N ALA A 193 0.28 4.31 16.20
CA ALA A 193 1.54 4.41 15.47
C ALA A 193 2.43 5.52 16.02
N LEU A 194 1.86 6.68 16.35
CA LEU A 194 2.60 7.79 16.96
C LEU A 194 3.03 7.48 18.39
N ARG A 195 2.28 6.68 19.16
CA ARG A 195 2.63 6.33 20.55
C ARG A 195 4.03 5.75 20.66
N VAL A 196 4.39 4.85 19.74
CA VAL A 196 5.68 4.15 19.78
C VAL A 196 6.85 4.97 19.21
N VAL A 197 6.59 6.13 18.61
CA VAL A 197 7.63 7.07 18.17
C VAL A 197 8.09 7.93 19.34
N LYS A 198 9.38 8.15 19.47
CA LYS A 198 9.98 9.05 20.47
C LYS A 198 9.59 10.51 20.21
N LYS A 199 9.56 11.34 21.25
CA LYS A 199 9.50 12.79 21.09
C LYS A 199 10.68 13.28 20.25
N GLY A 200 10.42 14.16 19.28
CA GLY A 200 11.40 14.58 18.27
C GLY A 200 11.70 13.51 17.20
N GLY A 201 11.00 12.38 17.22
CA GLY A 201 11.08 11.36 16.18
C GLY A 201 10.23 11.67 14.96
N SER A 202 10.64 11.20 13.80
CA SER A 202 9.97 11.46 12.53
C SER A 202 8.89 10.41 12.21
N PHE A 203 7.86 10.84 11.49
CA PHE A 203 6.87 9.92 10.96
C PHE A 203 6.44 10.29 9.53
N ALA A 204 6.06 9.28 8.74
CA ALA A 204 5.43 9.46 7.45
C ALA A 204 4.45 8.31 7.20
N PHE A 205 3.16 8.62 7.13
CA PHE A 205 2.08 7.64 6.95
C PHE A 205 1.28 8.00 5.71
N GLN A 206 1.13 7.06 4.81
CA GLN A 206 0.35 7.19 3.59
C GLN A 206 -0.80 6.21 3.62
N ASP A 207 -2.02 6.73 3.48
CA ASP A 207 -3.23 5.93 3.49
C ASP A 207 -4.38 6.63 2.76
N MET A 208 -5.56 6.04 2.74
CA MET A 208 -6.79 6.61 2.17
C MET A 208 -7.36 7.73 3.05
N PHE A 209 -6.53 8.69 3.44
CA PHE A 209 -6.88 9.76 4.40
C PHE A 209 -8.00 10.68 3.93
N GLY A 210 -8.30 10.74 2.64
CA GLY A 210 -9.46 11.46 2.11
C GLY A 210 -10.81 10.79 2.40
N GLN A 211 -10.83 9.52 2.85
CA GLN A 211 -12.06 8.81 3.20
C GLN A 211 -12.60 9.25 4.56
N LYS A 212 -13.51 10.22 4.53
CA LYS A 212 -14.11 10.81 5.75
C LYS A 212 -14.81 9.78 6.65
N ALA A 213 -15.33 8.69 6.09
CA ALA A 213 -15.94 7.61 6.88
C ALA A 213 -14.94 6.90 7.81
N LEU A 214 -13.66 6.90 7.46
CA LEU A 214 -12.59 6.24 8.21
C LEU A 214 -11.82 7.18 9.12
N TYR A 215 -11.58 8.42 8.64
CA TYR A 215 -10.65 9.36 9.27
C TYR A 215 -11.31 10.69 9.71
N GLY A 216 -12.59 10.92 9.34
CA GLY A 216 -13.22 12.22 9.56
C GLY A 216 -12.61 13.31 8.66
N ASP A 217 -12.52 14.52 9.19
CA ASP A 217 -11.82 15.63 8.55
C ASP A 217 -10.33 15.58 8.92
N MET A 218 -9.47 15.34 7.94
CA MET A 218 -8.03 15.18 8.18
C MET A 218 -7.32 16.46 8.56
N ASN A 219 -7.80 17.63 8.10
CA ASN A 219 -7.21 18.91 8.54
C ASN A 219 -7.51 19.13 10.03
N ALA A 220 -8.76 18.90 10.43
CA ALA A 220 -9.14 18.99 11.85
C ALA A 220 -8.40 17.95 12.70
N PHE A 221 -8.18 16.74 12.20
CA PHE A 221 -7.43 15.71 12.91
C PHE A 221 -5.94 16.08 13.05
N CYS A 222 -5.31 16.62 12.03
CA CYS A 222 -3.93 17.14 12.14
C CYS A 222 -3.81 18.27 13.15
N GLU A 223 -4.76 19.21 13.18
CA GLU A 223 -4.79 20.27 14.20
C GLU A 223 -5.03 19.71 15.61
N GLU A 224 -5.88 18.69 15.76
CA GLU A 224 -6.07 17.98 17.04
C GLU A 224 -4.75 17.36 17.53
N LEU A 225 -4.03 16.64 16.67
CA LEU A 225 -2.74 16.01 17.02
C LEU A 225 -1.70 17.04 17.46
N LYS A 226 -1.66 18.20 16.80
CA LYS A 226 -0.74 19.29 17.11
C LYS A 226 -1.14 20.02 18.40
N SER A 227 -2.41 20.42 18.54
CA SER A 227 -2.89 21.15 19.71
C SER A 227 -2.88 20.34 21.00
N SER A 228 -3.05 19.01 20.91
CA SER A 228 -2.92 18.09 22.04
C SER A 228 -1.46 17.78 22.43
N GLY A 229 -0.48 18.27 21.66
CA GLY A 229 0.94 18.01 21.91
C GLY A 229 1.40 16.57 21.60
N ILE A 230 0.59 15.81 20.84
CA ILE A 230 0.99 14.48 20.38
C ILE A 230 2.10 14.60 19.34
N VAL A 231 2.05 15.63 18.48
CA VAL A 231 3.09 15.94 17.51
C VAL A 231 3.51 17.43 17.63
N SER A 232 4.78 17.72 17.36
CA SER A 232 5.30 19.09 17.30
C SER A 232 5.09 19.72 15.91
N GLU A 233 5.24 18.91 14.87
CA GLU A 233 5.04 19.30 13.48
C GLU A 233 4.25 18.23 12.73
N ILE A 234 3.28 18.66 11.92
CA ILE A 234 2.52 17.78 11.06
C ILE A 234 2.12 18.51 9.77
N TYR A 235 2.27 17.81 8.66
CA TYR A 235 1.89 18.23 7.33
C TYR A 235 0.94 17.20 6.73
N TYR A 236 -0.04 17.65 5.96
CA TYR A 236 -0.98 16.79 5.25
C TYR A 236 -0.99 17.11 3.76
N ILE A 237 -0.68 16.12 2.93
CA ILE A 237 -0.79 16.18 1.48
C ILE A 237 -1.96 15.30 1.05
N PRO A 238 -3.10 15.88 0.65
CA PRO A 238 -4.26 15.13 0.14
C PRO A 238 -4.08 14.74 -1.33
N ASN A 239 -4.91 13.78 -1.80
CA ASN A 239 -5.07 13.44 -3.21
C ASN A 239 -3.76 13.07 -3.92
N ILE A 240 -2.97 12.20 -3.31
CA ILE A 240 -1.70 11.71 -3.90
C ILE A 240 -1.95 11.08 -5.28
N GLU A 241 -3.11 10.49 -5.49
CA GLU A 241 -3.53 9.92 -6.76
C GLU A 241 -3.62 10.94 -7.91
N LYS A 242 -3.57 12.25 -7.61
CA LYS A 242 -3.58 13.33 -8.61
C LYS A 242 -2.19 13.88 -8.95
N LEU A 243 -1.15 13.36 -8.30
CA LEU A 243 0.23 13.77 -8.59
C LEU A 243 0.71 13.18 -9.93
N ASP A 244 1.62 13.89 -10.58
CA ASP A 244 2.07 13.58 -11.94
C ASP A 244 2.65 12.17 -12.14
N PHE A 245 3.19 11.58 -11.07
CA PHE A 245 3.73 10.22 -11.12
C PHE A 245 2.67 9.10 -11.03
N VAL A 246 1.41 9.44 -10.74
CA VAL A 246 0.28 8.49 -10.71
C VAL A 246 -0.53 8.64 -11.99
N PRO A 247 -0.51 7.66 -12.89
CA PRO A 247 -1.31 7.73 -14.11
C PRO A 247 -2.81 7.77 -13.79
N ASN A 248 -3.57 8.65 -14.44
CA ASN A 248 -5.03 8.75 -14.30
C ASN A 248 -5.75 7.41 -14.52
N PHE A 249 -5.13 6.50 -15.25
CA PHE A 249 -5.65 5.17 -15.53
C PHE A 249 -5.85 4.32 -14.25
N VAL A 250 -5.05 4.53 -13.20
CA VAL A 250 -5.11 3.76 -11.94
C VAL A 250 -5.88 4.49 -10.82
N THR A 251 -6.54 5.61 -11.11
CA THR A 251 -7.28 6.42 -10.13
C THR A 251 -8.78 6.09 -10.06
N ALA A 252 -9.19 4.93 -10.61
CA ALA A 252 -10.56 4.46 -10.47
C ALA A 252 -10.94 4.26 -8.98
N PRO A 253 -12.23 4.41 -8.61
CA PRO A 253 -12.66 4.31 -7.20
C PRO A 253 -12.28 3.03 -6.47
N TRP A 254 -12.07 1.94 -7.20
CA TRP A 254 -11.66 0.63 -6.69
C TRP A 254 -10.14 0.39 -6.77
N MET A 255 -9.37 1.41 -7.11
CA MET A 255 -7.91 1.37 -7.17
C MET A 255 -7.35 2.39 -6.17
N ILE A 256 -6.50 3.34 -6.61
CA ILE A 256 -5.99 4.41 -5.73
C ILE A 256 -6.95 5.58 -5.77
N LYS A 257 -7.65 5.81 -4.67
CA LYS A 257 -8.54 6.96 -4.51
C LYS A 257 -8.50 7.49 -3.08
N ASP A 258 -8.67 8.81 -2.96
CA ASP A 258 -8.68 9.51 -1.67
C ASP A 258 -7.38 9.27 -0.84
N ALA A 259 -6.28 8.98 -1.54
CA ALA A 259 -4.98 8.77 -0.91
C ALA A 259 -4.39 10.08 -0.40
N GLY A 260 -3.71 10.02 0.74
CA GLY A 260 -3.03 11.16 1.33
C GLY A 260 -1.79 10.74 2.09
N LEU A 261 -0.92 11.69 2.38
CA LEU A 261 0.27 11.52 3.21
C LEU A 261 0.19 12.48 4.39
N ILE A 262 0.35 11.98 5.60
CA ILE A 262 0.70 12.79 6.77
C ILE A 262 2.13 12.49 7.17
N PHE A 263 2.89 13.54 7.46
CA PHE A 263 4.27 13.41 7.90
C PHE A 263 4.66 14.56 8.83
N GLY A 264 5.70 14.37 9.61
CA GLY A 264 6.14 15.40 10.56
C GLY A 264 7.07 14.86 11.64
N ILE A 265 7.07 15.60 12.75
CA ILE A 265 7.86 15.31 13.95
C ILE A 265 6.91 15.14 15.14
N LYS A 266 7.10 14.08 15.92
CA LYS A 266 6.36 13.86 17.16
C LYS A 266 6.78 14.82 18.29
#